data_b8859e3b9e12bd53d0ad8a4218cce11b
#
_entry.id   b8859e3b9e12bd53d0ad8a4218cce11b
#
_cell.length_a   1.000
_cell.length_b   1.000
_cell.length_c   1.000
_cell.angle_alpha   90.00
_cell.angle_beta   90.00
_cell.angle_gamma   90.00
#
_symmetry.space_group_name_H-M   'P 1'
#
loop_
_entity.id
_entity.type
_entity.pdbx_description
1 polymer ?
#
loop_
_entity_poly.entity_id
_entity_poly.type
_entity_poly.pdbx_seq_one_letter_code
_entity_poly.pdbx_strand_id
1 'polypeptide(L)'
;MRYRTPAALEMAVKAAAKASPLDTNLAISGFYFHRLLCRVFSEKDRKFVLKGGLSVLARTVDARATRDIDLLAQETELGAAVEELRRLASVDLGDFMAFLFDKAEPIKSDDEYRSGAKVWFTPTLGGKPLQPLSIDLVVDEVDGLAPEVLKPADRLDIDGLPVFDYPIYRAECALADKLLAMLETHNGRPSSRVKDLVDAVVYAKACEIDSTILVERVAKEAATRKVELPKAFAIPASWFENYEASYKKMAKQAKADDVAPNLENAQELARKLYEPAFEGYRNHAKWNPGSMRWVEE
;
A
#
# COMPACT_ATOMS: atom_id res chain seq x y z
N MET A 1 0.93 31.79 -1.43
CA MET A 1 1.98 30.85 -0.91
C MET A 1 2.53 31.40 0.42
N ARG A 2 2.59 30.59 1.46
CA ARG A 2 3.09 31.00 2.80
C ARG A 2 4.64 31.12 2.82
N TYR A 3 5.31 30.22 2.11
CA TYR A 3 6.77 30.21 2.03
C TYR A 3 7.28 31.08 0.88
N ARG A 4 8.30 31.89 1.15
CA ARG A 4 8.88 32.79 0.14
C ARG A 4 10.08 32.17 -0.59
N THR A 5 10.64 31.08 -0.06
CA THR A 5 11.82 30.41 -0.62
C THR A 5 11.73 28.89 -0.44
N PRO A 6 12.36 28.09 -1.32
CA PRO A 6 12.50 26.65 -1.12
C PRO A 6 13.15 26.26 0.22
N ALA A 7 14.15 27.03 0.66
CA ALA A 7 14.83 26.78 1.94
C ALA A 7 13.89 26.97 3.14
N ALA A 8 12.99 27.95 3.09
CA ALA A 8 12.00 28.12 4.15
C ALA A 8 11.01 26.95 4.21
N LEU A 9 10.60 26.42 3.08
CA LEU A 9 9.77 25.21 3.02
C LEU A 9 10.54 24.00 3.58
N GLU A 10 11.79 23.79 3.15
CA GLU A 10 12.62 22.68 3.64
C GLU A 10 12.78 22.70 5.17
N MET A 11 12.96 23.89 5.75
CA MET A 11 13.03 24.04 7.21
C MET A 11 11.70 23.67 7.88
N ALA A 12 10.57 24.09 7.30
CA ALA A 12 9.24 23.75 7.83
C ALA A 12 8.98 22.22 7.77
N VAL A 13 9.36 21.56 6.69
CA VAL A 13 9.27 20.09 6.54
C VAL A 13 10.11 19.40 7.61
N LYS A 14 11.38 19.83 7.81
CA LYS A 14 12.25 19.26 8.84
C LYS A 14 11.69 19.45 10.25
N ALA A 15 11.09 20.61 10.53
CA ALA A 15 10.47 20.88 11.83
C ALA A 15 9.23 20.00 12.05
N ALA A 16 8.36 19.88 11.05
CA ALA A 16 7.19 19.00 11.11
C ALA A 16 7.57 17.53 11.26
N ALA A 17 8.60 17.07 10.54
CA ALA A 17 9.08 15.70 10.63
C ALA A 17 9.62 15.36 12.04
N LYS A 18 10.30 16.29 12.68
CA LYS A 18 10.77 16.12 14.08
C LYS A 18 9.63 16.08 15.10
N ALA A 19 8.51 16.75 14.82
CA ALA A 19 7.32 16.75 15.67
C ALA A 19 6.38 15.56 15.38
N SER A 20 6.60 14.84 14.28
CA SER A 20 5.82 13.68 13.88
C SER A 20 6.12 12.46 14.77
N PRO A 21 5.17 11.54 14.97
CA PRO A 21 5.40 10.25 15.61
C PRO A 21 6.24 9.28 14.78
N LEU A 22 6.47 9.59 13.49
CA LEU A 22 7.30 8.79 12.60
C LEU A 22 8.79 9.05 12.81
N ASP A 23 9.64 8.10 12.37
CA ASP A 23 11.07 8.39 12.21
C ASP A 23 11.27 9.62 11.30
N THR A 24 12.15 10.54 11.73
CA THR A 24 12.33 11.82 11.05
C THR A 24 12.72 11.69 9.58
N ASN A 25 13.58 10.71 9.23
CA ASN A 25 14.01 10.50 7.86
C ASN A 25 12.89 9.87 7.03
N LEU A 26 12.13 8.95 7.63
CA LEU A 26 10.94 8.36 7.01
C LEU A 26 9.88 9.44 6.72
N ALA A 27 9.61 10.31 7.69
CA ALA A 27 8.66 11.41 7.54
C ALA A 27 9.08 12.40 6.44
N ILE A 28 10.38 12.73 6.33
CA ILE A 28 10.90 13.61 5.26
C ILE A 28 10.78 12.93 3.89
N SER A 29 11.13 11.65 3.79
CA SER A 29 10.98 10.90 2.53
C SER A 29 9.51 10.76 2.14
N GLY A 30 8.65 10.47 3.11
CA GLY A 30 7.19 10.40 2.95
C GLY A 30 6.61 11.74 2.45
N PHE A 31 7.12 12.87 2.95
CA PHE A 31 6.69 14.18 2.46
C PHE A 31 6.85 14.31 0.94
N TYR A 32 7.99 13.90 0.39
CA TYR A 32 8.22 13.98 -1.06
C TYR A 32 7.31 13.02 -1.85
N PHE A 33 7.05 11.82 -1.34
CA PHE A 33 6.08 10.89 -1.92
C PHE A 33 4.68 11.52 -1.93
N HIS A 34 4.25 12.09 -0.81
CA HIS A 34 2.95 12.74 -0.71
C HIS A 34 2.84 13.98 -1.59
N ARG A 35 3.93 14.71 -1.87
CA ARG A 35 3.89 15.82 -2.83
C ARG A 35 3.65 15.36 -4.26
N LEU A 36 4.20 14.19 -4.66
CA LEU A 36 3.86 13.56 -5.93
C LEU A 36 2.40 13.08 -5.92
N LEU A 37 1.99 12.34 -4.90
CA LEU A 37 0.60 11.85 -4.79
C LEU A 37 -0.43 12.98 -4.75
N CYS A 38 -0.10 14.12 -4.12
CA CYS A 38 -0.96 15.31 -4.19
C CYS A 38 -1.16 15.82 -5.61
N ARG A 39 -0.16 15.68 -6.51
CA ARG A 39 -0.32 16.01 -7.93
C ARG A 39 -1.20 14.99 -8.64
N VAL A 40 -0.94 13.72 -8.42
CA VAL A 40 -1.69 12.60 -9.00
C VAL A 40 -3.18 12.68 -8.62
N PHE A 41 -3.49 13.13 -7.41
CA PHE A 41 -4.86 13.19 -6.89
C PHE A 41 -5.43 14.62 -6.82
N SER A 42 -4.81 15.58 -7.50
CA SER A 42 -5.26 16.99 -7.51
C SER A 42 -6.54 17.23 -8.30
N GLU A 43 -6.82 16.41 -9.29
CA GLU A 43 -7.98 16.52 -10.15
C GLU A 43 -9.18 15.71 -9.61
N LYS A 44 -10.39 16.09 -10.01
CA LYS A 44 -11.63 15.42 -9.60
C LYS A 44 -11.78 14.04 -10.26
N ASP A 45 -11.37 13.93 -11.52
CA ASP A 45 -11.36 12.67 -12.26
C ASP A 45 -10.11 11.87 -11.88
N ARG A 46 -10.28 11.03 -10.86
CA ARG A 46 -9.18 10.30 -10.22
C ARG A 46 -8.94 8.99 -10.95
N LYS A 47 -7.95 8.99 -11.82
CA LYS A 47 -7.56 7.85 -12.68
C LYS A 47 -6.77 6.76 -11.95
N PHE A 48 -6.26 7.04 -10.76
CA PHE A 48 -5.38 6.16 -10.02
C PHE A 48 -5.93 5.85 -8.63
N VAL A 49 -5.53 4.69 -8.11
CA VAL A 49 -5.82 4.22 -6.75
C VAL A 49 -4.50 3.85 -6.08
N LEU A 50 -4.27 4.33 -4.87
CA LEU A 50 -3.07 4.02 -4.09
C LEU A 50 -3.18 2.60 -3.53
N LYS A 51 -2.18 1.76 -3.82
CA LYS A 51 -2.05 0.36 -3.36
C LYS A 51 -0.82 0.16 -2.46
N GLY A 52 -0.52 -1.10 -2.21
CA GLY A 52 0.73 -1.55 -1.59
C GLY A 52 0.97 -1.04 -0.18
N GLY A 53 2.22 -0.90 0.19
CA GLY A 53 2.62 -0.51 1.53
C GLY A 53 2.19 0.90 1.94
N LEU A 54 2.14 1.86 0.99
CA LEU A 54 1.66 3.21 1.26
C LEU A 54 0.15 3.25 1.53
N SER A 55 -0.65 2.34 0.97
CA SER A 55 -2.07 2.24 1.30
C SER A 55 -2.30 1.81 2.76
N VAL A 56 -1.38 1.02 3.33
CA VAL A 56 -1.39 0.66 4.75
C VAL A 56 -1.01 1.87 5.60
N LEU A 57 0.09 2.57 5.25
CA LEU A 57 0.53 3.79 5.94
C LEU A 57 -0.49 4.93 5.88
N ALA A 58 -1.24 5.02 4.79
CA ALA A 58 -2.33 5.98 4.67
C ALA A 58 -3.47 5.71 5.67
N ARG A 59 -3.65 4.47 6.13
CA ARG A 59 -4.66 4.09 7.14
C ARG A 59 -4.15 4.22 8.56
N THR A 60 -2.88 3.92 8.80
CA THR A 60 -2.27 3.96 10.13
C THR A 60 -0.78 4.25 10.04
N VAL A 61 -0.28 5.07 10.97
CA VAL A 61 1.16 5.29 11.12
C VAL A 61 1.89 4.07 11.71
N ASP A 62 1.15 3.14 12.29
CA ASP A 62 1.65 1.90 12.85
C ASP A 62 1.71 0.82 11.74
N ALA A 63 2.56 1.06 10.76
CA ALA A 63 2.84 0.16 9.65
C ALA A 63 4.34 0.12 9.36
N ARG A 64 4.79 -0.92 8.64
CA ARG A 64 6.19 -0.99 8.25
C ARG A 64 6.54 0.11 7.25
N ALA A 65 7.77 0.58 7.33
CA ALA A 65 8.29 1.53 6.34
C ALA A 65 8.24 0.93 4.93
N THR A 66 7.80 1.74 3.97
CA THR A 66 7.84 1.42 2.54
C THR A 66 8.60 2.50 1.77
N ARG A 67 9.19 2.12 0.65
CA ARG A 67 9.94 3.03 -0.24
C ARG A 67 9.37 3.07 -1.64
N ASP A 68 8.44 2.18 -1.92
CA ASP A 68 7.82 2.05 -3.23
C ASP A 68 6.42 2.67 -3.19
N ILE A 69 6.04 3.35 -4.24
CA ILE A 69 4.67 3.84 -4.48
C ILE A 69 4.02 2.85 -5.43
N ASP A 70 2.96 2.21 -5.00
CA ASP A 70 2.19 1.29 -5.84
C ASP A 70 0.88 2.00 -6.26
N LEU A 71 0.65 2.14 -7.56
CA LEU A 71 -0.57 2.71 -8.12
C LEU A 71 -1.28 1.71 -9.02
N LEU A 72 -2.60 1.66 -8.87
CA LEU A 72 -3.50 0.99 -9.80
C LEU A 72 -4.10 2.04 -10.71
N ALA A 73 -3.93 1.89 -12.03
CA ALA A 73 -4.60 2.70 -13.02
C ALA A 73 -5.94 2.09 -13.41
N GLN A 74 -6.95 2.92 -13.54
CA GLN A 74 -8.28 2.55 -14.04
C GLN A 74 -8.38 2.67 -15.57
N GLU A 75 -7.27 2.92 -16.23
CA GLU A 75 -7.14 2.92 -17.68
C GLU A 75 -6.97 1.48 -18.20
N THR A 76 -7.36 1.26 -19.46
CA THR A 76 -7.23 -0.08 -20.07
C THR A 76 -5.86 -0.32 -20.71
N GLU A 77 -5.13 0.76 -21.02
CA GLU A 77 -3.86 0.73 -21.74
C GLU A 77 -2.71 1.25 -20.87
N LEU A 78 -1.66 0.44 -20.68
CA LEU A 78 -0.52 0.80 -19.85
C LEU A 78 0.20 2.06 -20.33
N GLY A 79 0.36 2.24 -21.65
CA GLY A 79 0.97 3.44 -22.23
C GLY A 79 0.19 4.71 -21.90
N ALA A 80 -1.14 4.65 -22.01
CA ALA A 80 -2.02 5.76 -21.65
C ALA A 80 -1.93 6.09 -20.15
N ALA A 81 -1.87 5.07 -19.30
CA ALA A 81 -1.71 5.24 -17.85
C ALA A 81 -0.36 5.89 -17.49
N VAL A 82 0.73 5.52 -18.16
CA VAL A 82 2.05 6.14 -17.97
C VAL A 82 2.05 7.62 -18.36
N GLU A 83 1.49 7.95 -19.53
CA GLU A 83 1.41 9.34 -20.00
C GLU A 83 0.50 10.20 -19.10
N GLU A 84 -0.61 9.66 -18.62
CA GLU A 84 -1.48 10.35 -17.67
C GLU A 84 -0.77 10.59 -16.32
N LEU A 85 -0.05 9.59 -15.80
CA LEU A 85 0.78 9.75 -14.60
C LEU A 85 1.83 10.84 -14.78
N ARG A 86 2.50 10.87 -15.94
CA ARG A 86 3.47 11.90 -16.30
C ARG A 86 2.85 13.29 -16.35
N ARG A 87 1.67 13.42 -16.97
CA ARG A 87 0.92 14.66 -17.04
C ARG A 87 0.56 15.19 -15.64
N LEU A 88 -0.01 14.32 -14.80
CA LEU A 88 -0.40 14.68 -13.43
C LEU A 88 0.82 15.02 -12.56
N ALA A 89 1.92 14.28 -12.67
CA ALA A 89 3.16 14.58 -11.94
C ALA A 89 3.73 15.97 -12.28
N SER A 90 3.42 16.52 -13.46
CA SER A 90 3.86 17.85 -13.91
C SER A 90 3.01 19.01 -13.40
N VAL A 91 1.88 18.74 -12.72
CA VAL A 91 1.00 19.79 -12.17
C VAL A 91 1.77 20.64 -11.17
N ASP A 92 1.75 21.97 -11.36
CA ASP A 92 2.35 22.89 -10.41
C ASP A 92 1.38 23.15 -9.24
N LEU A 93 1.77 22.74 -8.06
CA LEU A 93 1.04 23.00 -6.81
C LEU A 93 1.57 24.22 -6.05
N GLY A 94 2.47 25.01 -6.65
CA GLY A 94 3.02 26.19 -6.04
C GLY A 94 3.90 25.90 -4.80
N ASP A 95 4.55 24.74 -4.69
CA ASP A 95 5.31 24.27 -3.54
C ASP A 95 6.81 24.21 -3.79
N PHE A 96 7.31 24.91 -4.80
CA PHE A 96 8.69 24.91 -5.28
C PHE A 96 9.20 23.53 -5.74
N MET A 97 8.33 22.53 -5.84
CA MET A 97 8.70 21.20 -6.28
C MET A 97 8.28 20.93 -7.71
N ALA A 98 9.11 20.21 -8.44
CA ALA A 98 8.78 19.59 -9.70
C ALA A 98 9.22 18.12 -9.69
N PHE A 99 8.57 17.30 -10.50
CA PHE A 99 8.86 15.87 -10.65
C PHE A 99 9.20 15.62 -12.11
N LEU A 100 10.49 15.46 -12.39
CA LEU A 100 10.99 15.23 -13.74
C LEU A 100 10.83 13.75 -14.06
N PHE A 101 10.12 13.44 -15.14
CA PHE A 101 10.00 12.08 -15.64
C PHE A 101 11.34 11.62 -16.19
N ASP A 102 11.87 10.51 -15.71
CA ASP A 102 13.14 9.94 -16.16
C ASP A 102 12.89 8.84 -17.20
N LYS A 103 12.12 7.82 -16.85
CA LYS A 103 11.80 6.66 -17.72
C LYS A 103 10.63 5.86 -17.19
N ALA A 104 10.10 4.97 -18.04
CA ALA A 104 9.21 3.89 -17.67
C ALA A 104 9.71 2.58 -18.29
N GLU A 105 9.71 1.50 -17.51
CA GLU A 105 10.13 0.18 -17.98
C GLU A 105 9.04 -0.84 -17.60
N PRO A 106 8.67 -1.77 -18.51
CA PRO A 106 7.73 -2.83 -18.18
C PRO A 106 8.22 -3.62 -16.96
N ILE A 107 7.32 -3.90 -16.02
CA ILE A 107 7.60 -4.86 -14.96
C ILE A 107 7.58 -6.25 -15.60
N LYS A 108 8.74 -6.89 -15.59
CA LYS A 108 8.84 -8.31 -15.94
C LYS A 108 8.29 -9.10 -14.76
N SER A 109 6.98 -9.38 -14.78
CA SER A 109 6.41 -10.37 -13.86
C SER A 109 6.34 -11.70 -14.59
N ASP A 110 6.61 -12.78 -13.88
CA ASP A 110 6.26 -14.13 -14.36
C ASP A 110 4.73 -14.31 -14.42
N ASP A 111 4.00 -13.32 -13.97
CA ASP A 111 2.55 -13.25 -13.90
C ASP A 111 2.00 -12.67 -15.20
N GLU A 112 1.52 -13.52 -16.09
CA GLU A 112 0.95 -13.17 -17.41
C GLU A 112 -0.38 -12.39 -17.31
N TYR A 113 -0.94 -12.20 -16.12
CA TYR A 113 -2.31 -11.70 -15.93
C TYR A 113 -2.42 -10.21 -15.61
N ARG A 114 -1.30 -9.49 -15.41
CA ARG A 114 -1.32 -8.04 -15.17
C ARG A 114 -0.27 -7.31 -15.97
N SER A 115 -0.68 -6.23 -16.61
CA SER A 115 0.25 -5.31 -17.28
C SER A 115 0.72 -4.25 -16.30
N GLY A 116 2.02 -4.04 -16.21
CA GLY A 116 2.60 -3.06 -15.29
C GLY A 116 3.87 -2.44 -15.79
N ALA A 117 4.19 -1.25 -15.27
CA ALA A 117 5.46 -0.57 -15.52
C ALA A 117 6.01 0.01 -14.22
N LYS A 118 7.33 -0.01 -14.10
CA LYS A 118 8.04 0.80 -13.13
C LYS A 118 8.36 2.15 -13.76
N VAL A 119 7.90 3.22 -13.12
CA VAL A 119 8.04 4.60 -13.61
C VAL A 119 8.92 5.37 -12.63
N TRP A 120 9.94 6.07 -13.16
CA TRP A 120 10.88 6.83 -12.34
C TRP A 120 10.71 8.33 -12.54
N PHE A 121 10.82 9.04 -11.43
CA PHE A 121 10.84 10.49 -11.40
C PHE A 121 11.99 11.00 -10.53
N THR A 122 12.63 12.08 -10.97
CA THR A 122 13.56 12.85 -10.14
C THR A 122 12.83 14.07 -9.58
N PRO A 123 12.52 14.09 -8.27
CA PRO A 123 11.98 15.28 -7.62
C PRO A 123 13.01 16.39 -7.58
N THR A 124 12.55 17.65 -7.66
CA THR A 124 13.39 18.82 -7.39
C THR A 124 12.73 19.73 -6.37
N LEU A 125 13.52 20.44 -5.59
CA LEU A 125 13.06 21.50 -4.70
C LEU A 125 13.80 22.79 -5.02
N GLY A 126 13.09 23.81 -5.54
CA GLY A 126 13.71 25.04 -6.03
C GLY A 126 14.73 24.80 -7.13
N GLY A 127 14.50 23.82 -8.00
CA GLY A 127 15.41 23.40 -9.06
C GLY A 127 16.58 22.50 -8.63
N LYS A 128 16.80 22.28 -7.32
CA LYS A 128 17.82 21.37 -6.82
C LYS A 128 17.27 19.93 -6.82
N PRO A 129 17.95 18.98 -7.51
CA PRO A 129 17.50 17.59 -7.55
C PRO A 129 17.60 16.91 -6.19
N LEU A 130 16.63 16.05 -5.91
CA LEU A 130 16.53 15.18 -4.74
C LEU A 130 16.74 13.72 -5.17
N GLN A 131 16.63 12.80 -4.19
CA GLN A 131 16.74 11.38 -4.47
C GLN A 131 15.61 10.93 -5.42
N PRO A 132 15.92 10.22 -6.53
CA PRO A 132 14.91 9.66 -7.41
C PRO A 132 13.94 8.74 -6.67
N LEU A 133 12.70 8.71 -7.14
CA LEU A 133 11.66 7.82 -6.64
C LEU A 133 11.07 7.00 -7.78
N SER A 134 10.51 5.86 -7.45
CA SER A 134 9.84 4.99 -8.41
C SER A 134 8.42 4.68 -8.01
N ILE A 135 7.59 4.46 -9.02
CA ILE A 135 6.19 4.05 -8.91
C ILE A 135 6.04 2.72 -9.63
N ASP A 136 5.51 1.74 -8.95
CA ASP A 136 5.04 0.50 -9.55
C ASP A 136 3.59 0.72 -9.99
N LEU A 137 3.40 0.94 -11.29
CA LEU A 137 2.13 1.22 -11.92
C LEU A 137 1.58 -0.06 -12.53
N VAL A 138 0.37 -0.45 -12.12
CA VAL A 138 -0.34 -1.62 -12.66
C VAL A 138 -1.65 -1.16 -13.27
N VAL A 139 -1.99 -1.73 -14.40
CA VAL A 139 -3.31 -1.60 -15.03
C VAL A 139 -4.12 -2.85 -14.69
N ASP A 140 -5.29 -2.65 -14.10
CA ASP A 140 -6.22 -3.73 -13.79
C ASP A 140 -7.64 -3.19 -13.84
N GLU A 141 -8.60 -4.02 -14.19
CA GLU A 141 -10.01 -3.66 -14.10
C GLU A 141 -10.38 -3.50 -12.62
N VAL A 142 -10.86 -2.31 -12.28
CA VAL A 142 -11.47 -2.09 -10.97
C VAL A 142 -12.85 -2.74 -11.00
N ASP A 143 -13.03 -3.82 -10.27
CA ASP A 143 -14.19 -4.71 -10.25
C ASP A 143 -15.50 -4.09 -9.74
N GLY A 144 -15.80 -2.86 -10.10
CA GLY A 144 -16.98 -2.16 -9.64
C GLY A 144 -16.96 -1.74 -8.16
N LEU A 145 -15.94 -2.14 -7.39
CA LEU A 145 -15.77 -1.71 -6.00
C LEU A 145 -15.09 -0.34 -5.98
N ALA A 146 -15.85 0.68 -5.58
CA ALA A 146 -15.28 2.02 -5.40
C ALA A 146 -14.13 1.99 -4.36
N PRO A 147 -13.00 2.67 -4.63
CA PRO A 147 -11.94 2.83 -3.66
C PRO A 147 -12.43 3.63 -2.45
N GLU A 148 -11.80 3.44 -1.31
CA GLU A 148 -12.01 4.30 -0.16
C GLU A 148 -11.28 5.63 -0.36
N VAL A 149 -11.90 6.74 0.02
CA VAL A 149 -11.25 8.05 -0.07
C VAL A 149 -10.85 8.49 1.33
N LEU A 150 -9.55 8.54 1.59
CA LEU A 150 -9.01 8.81 2.92
C LEU A 150 -7.99 9.95 2.91
N LYS A 151 -7.94 10.70 4.01
CA LYS A 151 -6.81 11.54 4.36
C LYS A 151 -5.68 10.63 4.86
N PRO A 152 -4.49 10.61 4.22
CA PRO A 152 -3.40 9.75 4.65
C PRO A 152 -2.93 10.06 6.07
N ALA A 153 -2.82 9.02 6.91
CA ALA A 153 -2.41 9.16 8.32
C ALA A 153 -0.92 9.51 8.47
N ASP A 154 -0.09 9.07 7.54
CA ASP A 154 1.37 9.28 7.54
C ASP A 154 1.81 10.59 6.86
N ARG A 155 0.87 11.36 6.29
CA ARG A 155 1.20 12.59 5.57
C ARG A 155 1.51 13.74 6.52
N LEU A 156 2.67 14.36 6.32
CA LEU A 156 2.98 15.64 6.95
C LEU A 156 2.18 16.76 6.27
N ASP A 157 1.20 17.31 6.97
CA ASP A 157 0.47 18.48 6.51
C ASP A 157 1.27 19.74 6.83
N ILE A 158 1.85 20.35 5.81
CA ILE A 158 2.60 21.60 5.91
C ILE A 158 1.67 22.76 5.61
N ASP A 159 1.51 23.65 6.58
CA ASP A 159 0.57 24.78 6.48
C ASP A 159 0.83 25.65 5.23
N GLY A 160 -0.23 25.94 4.51
CA GLY A 160 -0.18 26.72 3.26
C GLY A 160 0.19 25.92 2.00
N LEU A 161 0.38 24.61 2.08
CA LEU A 161 0.48 23.74 0.92
C LEU A 161 -0.87 23.09 0.59
N PRO A 162 -1.27 22.97 -0.68
CA PRO A 162 -2.47 22.23 -1.06
C PRO A 162 -2.28 20.73 -0.78
N VAL A 163 -3.32 20.14 -0.22
CA VAL A 163 -3.38 18.70 0.09
C VAL A 163 -4.72 18.13 -0.38
N PHE A 164 -4.74 16.85 -0.71
CA PHE A 164 -5.92 16.15 -1.21
C PHE A 164 -6.07 14.81 -0.50
N ASP A 165 -7.29 14.31 -0.41
CA ASP A 165 -7.56 12.96 0.03
C ASP A 165 -7.32 11.99 -1.13
N TYR A 166 -6.88 10.78 -0.82
CA TYR A 166 -6.49 9.80 -1.83
C TYR A 166 -7.53 8.70 -1.98
N PRO A 167 -7.84 8.30 -3.23
CA PRO A 167 -8.44 7.00 -3.49
C PRO A 167 -7.47 5.90 -3.07
N ILE A 168 -7.88 5.08 -2.12
CA ILE A 168 -7.05 4.02 -1.55
C ILE A 168 -7.71 2.67 -1.82
N TYR A 169 -6.91 1.71 -2.23
CA TYR A 169 -7.34 0.36 -2.46
C TYR A 169 -7.96 -0.24 -1.20
N ARG A 170 -9.15 -0.81 -1.32
CA ARG A 170 -9.90 -1.33 -0.17
C ARG A 170 -9.08 -2.36 0.61
N ALA A 171 -9.31 -2.40 1.92
CA ALA A 171 -8.60 -3.32 2.80
C ALA A 171 -8.83 -4.78 2.39
N GLU A 172 -10.07 -5.14 2.05
CA GLU A 172 -10.45 -6.49 1.60
C GLU A 172 -9.70 -6.91 0.33
N CYS A 173 -9.59 -5.98 -0.63
CA CYS A 173 -8.86 -6.23 -1.87
C CYS A 173 -7.36 -6.40 -1.62
N ALA A 174 -6.78 -5.53 -0.78
CA ALA A 174 -5.36 -5.63 -0.41
C ALA A 174 -5.06 -6.93 0.35
N LEU A 175 -5.96 -7.36 1.22
CA LEU A 175 -5.84 -8.63 1.95
C LEU A 175 -5.92 -9.84 1.03
N ALA A 176 -6.82 -9.82 0.03
CA ALA A 176 -6.90 -10.87 -0.98
C ALA A 176 -5.60 -10.97 -1.79
N ASP A 177 -5.09 -9.84 -2.32
CA ASP A 177 -3.81 -9.80 -3.04
C ASP A 177 -2.67 -10.40 -2.19
N LYS A 178 -2.60 -10.02 -0.90
CA LYS A 178 -1.56 -10.49 0.03
C LYS A 178 -1.70 -11.95 0.39
N LEU A 179 -2.93 -12.43 0.61
CA LEU A 179 -3.19 -13.84 0.88
C LEU A 179 -2.67 -14.69 -0.28
N LEU A 180 -3.09 -14.38 -1.52
CA LEU A 180 -2.70 -15.16 -2.68
C LEU A 180 -1.17 -15.09 -2.90
N ALA A 181 -0.54 -13.93 -2.72
CA ALA A 181 0.91 -13.79 -2.81
C ALA A 181 1.67 -14.62 -1.76
N MET A 182 1.07 -14.88 -0.60
CA MET A 182 1.65 -15.79 0.41
C MET A 182 1.44 -17.26 0.07
N LEU A 183 0.35 -17.62 -0.62
CA LEU A 183 0.01 -19.00 -1.00
C LEU A 183 0.66 -19.45 -2.30
N GLU A 184 1.05 -18.53 -3.17
CA GLU A 184 1.71 -18.85 -4.45
C GLU A 184 3.03 -19.57 -4.27
N THR A 185 3.33 -20.42 -5.25
CA THR A 185 4.64 -21.07 -5.37
C THR A 185 5.27 -20.65 -6.70
N HIS A 186 6.54 -20.26 -6.67
CA HIS A 186 7.29 -19.89 -7.87
C HIS A 186 8.34 -20.95 -8.18
N ASN A 187 8.20 -21.61 -9.34
CA ASN A 187 9.10 -22.71 -9.74
C ASN A 187 9.21 -23.82 -8.66
N GLY A 188 8.08 -24.18 -8.03
CA GLY A 188 8.01 -25.19 -6.96
C GLY A 188 8.59 -24.74 -5.61
N ARG A 189 8.98 -23.49 -5.47
CA ARG A 189 9.45 -22.91 -4.19
C ARG A 189 8.32 -22.14 -3.52
N PRO A 190 8.14 -22.31 -2.20
CA PRO A 190 7.18 -21.52 -1.44
C PRO A 190 7.46 -20.01 -1.53
N SER A 191 6.41 -19.23 -1.41
CA SER A 191 6.51 -17.78 -1.33
C SER A 191 7.49 -17.31 -0.25
N SER A 192 8.17 -16.19 -0.49
CA SER A 192 9.02 -15.48 0.48
C SER A 192 8.36 -14.20 1.02
N ARG A 193 7.05 -14.04 0.83
CA ARG A 193 6.29 -12.81 1.06
C ARG A 193 5.93 -12.57 2.53
N VAL A 194 6.87 -12.79 3.45
CA VAL A 194 6.67 -12.61 4.91
C VAL A 194 6.22 -11.18 5.28
N LYS A 195 6.57 -10.19 4.45
CA LYS A 195 6.09 -8.80 4.62
C LYS A 195 4.57 -8.68 4.51
N ASP A 196 3.94 -9.53 3.67
CA ASP A 196 2.50 -9.51 3.48
C ASP A 196 1.75 -10.08 4.68
N LEU A 197 2.37 -11.00 5.43
CA LEU A 197 1.84 -11.46 6.73
C LEU A 197 1.88 -10.32 7.77
N VAL A 198 2.97 -9.53 7.83
CA VAL A 198 3.03 -8.36 8.71
C VAL A 198 1.93 -7.35 8.34
N ASP A 199 1.77 -7.07 7.06
CA ASP A 199 0.73 -6.15 6.58
C ASP A 199 -0.69 -6.67 6.92
N ALA A 200 -0.94 -7.99 6.81
CA ALA A 200 -2.22 -8.60 7.21
C ALA A 200 -2.51 -8.39 8.71
N VAL A 201 -1.49 -8.54 9.56
CA VAL A 201 -1.62 -8.24 11.01
C VAL A 201 -1.95 -6.76 11.23
N VAL A 202 -1.31 -5.84 10.49
CA VAL A 202 -1.62 -4.40 10.58
C VAL A 202 -3.05 -4.10 10.15
N TYR A 203 -3.51 -4.70 9.04
CA TYR A 203 -4.91 -4.57 8.62
C TYR A 203 -5.88 -5.10 9.69
N ALA A 204 -5.59 -6.25 10.28
CA ALA A 204 -6.40 -6.82 11.35
C ALA A 204 -6.53 -5.90 12.57
N LYS A 205 -5.48 -5.13 12.90
CA LYS A 205 -5.46 -4.14 14.00
C LYS A 205 -6.16 -2.84 13.67
N ALA A 206 -6.10 -2.41 12.42
CA ALA A 206 -6.41 -1.03 12.05
C ALA A 206 -7.71 -0.86 11.25
N CYS A 207 -8.25 -1.92 10.65
CA CYS A 207 -9.34 -1.82 9.71
C CYS A 207 -10.55 -2.67 10.11
N GLU A 208 -11.74 -2.13 9.92
CA GLU A 208 -12.94 -2.94 9.75
C GLU A 208 -12.88 -3.60 8.36
N ILE A 209 -13.28 -4.85 8.25
CA ILE A 209 -13.22 -5.63 7.01
C ILE A 209 -14.56 -6.33 6.84
N ASP A 210 -15.14 -6.20 5.65
CA ASP A 210 -16.38 -6.88 5.29
C ASP A 210 -16.08 -8.31 4.80
N SER A 211 -16.69 -9.31 5.45
CA SER A 211 -16.45 -10.72 5.12
C SER A 211 -16.93 -11.07 3.71
N THR A 212 -18.05 -10.50 3.26
CA THR A 212 -18.62 -10.78 1.93
C THR A 212 -17.67 -10.28 0.85
N ILE A 213 -17.18 -9.05 0.98
CA ILE A 213 -16.23 -8.46 0.04
C ILE A 213 -14.91 -9.23 0.06
N LEU A 214 -14.41 -9.60 1.24
CA LEU A 214 -13.17 -10.37 1.36
C LEU A 214 -13.28 -11.74 0.65
N VAL A 215 -14.37 -12.48 0.89
CA VAL A 215 -14.60 -13.79 0.27
C VAL A 215 -14.66 -13.67 -1.26
N GLU A 216 -15.43 -12.72 -1.78
CA GLU A 216 -15.56 -12.48 -3.21
C GLU A 216 -14.22 -12.11 -3.85
N ARG A 217 -13.43 -11.24 -3.19
CA ARG A 217 -12.12 -10.82 -3.68
C ARG A 217 -11.09 -11.95 -3.64
N VAL A 218 -11.06 -12.75 -2.59
CA VAL A 218 -10.18 -13.92 -2.50
C VAL A 218 -10.51 -14.94 -3.59
N ALA A 219 -11.79 -15.22 -3.80
CA ALA A 219 -12.21 -16.15 -4.84
C ALA A 219 -11.82 -15.67 -6.26
N LYS A 220 -12.04 -14.38 -6.54
CA LYS A 220 -11.67 -13.79 -7.81
C LYS A 220 -10.17 -13.81 -8.03
N GLU A 221 -9.39 -13.36 -7.05
CA GLU A 221 -7.94 -13.32 -7.13
C GLU A 221 -7.34 -14.73 -7.26
N ALA A 222 -7.89 -15.72 -6.55
CA ALA A 222 -7.50 -17.13 -6.68
C ALA A 222 -7.74 -17.66 -8.10
N ALA A 223 -8.90 -17.34 -8.70
CA ALA A 223 -9.21 -17.72 -10.07
C ALA A 223 -8.26 -17.05 -11.09
N THR A 224 -7.99 -15.75 -10.92
CA THR A 224 -7.08 -14.98 -11.80
C THR A 224 -5.66 -15.54 -11.75
N ARG A 225 -5.15 -15.88 -10.57
CA ARG A 225 -3.79 -16.43 -10.37
C ARG A 225 -3.72 -17.94 -10.56
N LYS A 226 -4.86 -18.61 -10.80
CA LYS A 226 -4.95 -20.07 -10.90
C LYS A 226 -4.38 -20.78 -9.66
N VAL A 227 -4.62 -20.20 -8.47
CA VAL A 227 -4.21 -20.76 -7.20
C VAL A 227 -5.37 -21.49 -6.56
N GLU A 228 -5.17 -22.76 -6.22
CA GLU A 228 -6.14 -23.54 -5.47
C GLU A 228 -6.02 -23.17 -3.98
N LEU A 229 -7.13 -22.77 -3.37
CA LEU A 229 -7.13 -22.42 -1.95
C LEU A 229 -7.03 -23.68 -1.09
N PRO A 230 -6.13 -23.71 -0.10
CA PRO A 230 -6.06 -24.82 0.86
C PRO A 230 -7.28 -24.81 1.80
N LYS A 231 -7.48 -25.87 2.57
CA LYS A 231 -8.58 -25.97 3.54
C LYS A 231 -8.54 -24.93 4.65
N ALA A 232 -7.35 -24.42 4.97
CA ALA A 232 -7.14 -23.37 5.96
C ALA A 232 -5.82 -22.64 5.66
N PHE A 233 -5.72 -21.41 6.13
CA PHE A 233 -4.48 -20.64 6.00
C PHE A 233 -3.34 -21.27 6.80
N ALA A 234 -2.21 -21.43 6.14
CA ALA A 234 -0.95 -21.81 6.77
C ALA A 234 0.21 -21.17 6.00
N ILE A 235 1.19 -20.65 6.73
CA ILE A 235 2.44 -20.19 6.13
C ILE A 235 3.34 -21.38 5.80
N PRO A 236 4.24 -21.26 4.83
CA PRO A 236 5.22 -22.31 4.54
C PRO A 236 6.04 -22.68 5.77
N ALA A 237 6.22 -23.99 6.03
CA ALA A 237 7.00 -24.47 7.19
C ALA A 237 8.42 -23.89 7.22
N SER A 238 9.03 -23.70 6.05
CA SER A 238 10.36 -23.07 5.91
C SER A 238 10.44 -21.63 6.42
N TRP A 239 9.31 -20.94 6.62
CA TRP A 239 9.33 -19.59 7.16
C TRP A 239 9.77 -19.56 8.62
N PHE A 240 9.41 -20.56 9.43
CA PHE A 240 9.82 -20.63 10.83
C PHE A 240 11.34 -20.69 10.99
N GLU A 241 12.02 -21.32 10.04
CA GLU A 241 13.47 -21.41 10.03
C GLU A 241 14.15 -20.16 9.43
N ASN A 242 13.58 -19.63 8.32
CA ASN A 242 14.28 -18.67 7.49
C ASN A 242 13.85 -17.22 7.73
N TYR A 243 12.62 -16.96 8.21
CA TYR A 243 12.04 -15.62 8.25
C TYR A 243 11.60 -15.13 9.64
N GLU A 244 11.72 -15.93 10.69
CA GLU A 244 11.31 -15.56 12.05
C GLU A 244 11.96 -14.23 12.50
N ALA A 245 13.27 -14.07 12.31
CA ALA A 245 13.99 -12.86 12.69
C ALA A 245 13.57 -11.64 11.85
N SER A 246 13.33 -11.85 10.54
CA SER A 246 12.87 -10.81 9.63
C SER A 246 11.44 -10.37 9.97
N TYR A 247 10.55 -11.32 10.26
CA TYR A 247 9.20 -11.05 10.73
C TYR A 247 9.21 -10.20 11.99
N LYS A 248 9.91 -10.62 13.05
CA LYS A 248 10.00 -9.88 14.32
C LYS A 248 10.48 -8.45 14.14
N LYS A 249 11.48 -8.23 13.29
CA LYS A 249 11.97 -6.89 12.97
C LYS A 249 10.90 -6.02 12.32
N MET A 250 10.19 -6.55 11.33
CA MET A 250 9.12 -5.81 10.62
C MET A 250 7.89 -5.60 11.50
N ALA A 251 7.48 -6.61 12.29
CA ALA A 251 6.38 -6.51 13.24
C ALA A 251 6.63 -5.39 14.27
N LYS A 252 7.86 -5.33 14.82
CA LYS A 252 8.25 -4.25 15.73
C LYS A 252 8.22 -2.87 15.07
N GLN A 253 8.67 -2.75 13.82
CA GLN A 253 8.59 -1.49 13.07
C GLN A 253 7.15 -1.03 12.83
N ALA A 254 6.24 -1.99 12.61
CA ALA A 254 4.83 -1.76 12.38
C ALA A 254 4.01 -1.70 13.68
N LYS A 255 4.64 -1.80 14.85
CA LYS A 255 3.97 -1.95 16.15
C LYS A 255 2.87 -3.02 16.13
N ALA A 256 3.15 -4.10 15.43
CA ALA A 256 2.30 -5.28 15.32
C ALA A 256 2.72 -6.40 16.29
N ASP A 257 3.88 -6.22 16.95
CA ASP A 257 4.46 -7.17 17.90
C ASP A 257 3.71 -7.26 19.23
N ASP A 258 2.83 -6.31 19.52
CA ASP A 258 1.90 -6.37 20.66
C ASP A 258 0.83 -7.46 20.53
N VAL A 259 0.41 -7.78 19.30
CA VAL A 259 -0.64 -8.79 19.01
C VAL A 259 -0.08 -10.04 18.34
N ALA A 260 0.99 -9.92 17.57
CA ALA A 260 1.62 -11.01 16.85
C ALA A 260 3.16 -10.90 16.93
N PRO A 261 3.76 -11.22 18.08
CA PRO A 261 5.20 -11.05 18.32
C PRO A 261 6.10 -11.99 17.52
N ASN A 262 5.55 -13.04 16.94
CA ASN A 262 6.27 -14.08 16.18
C ASN A 262 5.39 -14.65 15.05
N LEU A 263 5.98 -15.47 14.18
CA LEU A 263 5.29 -16.09 13.04
C LEU A 263 4.11 -16.97 13.46
N GLU A 264 4.21 -17.67 14.58
CA GLU A 264 3.12 -18.53 15.07
C GLU A 264 1.88 -17.71 15.42
N ASN A 265 2.04 -16.64 16.20
CA ASN A 265 0.94 -15.74 16.56
C ASN A 265 0.38 -15.02 15.33
N ALA A 266 1.25 -14.62 14.38
CA ALA A 266 0.82 -13.99 13.13
C ALA A 266 0.00 -14.96 12.27
N GLN A 267 0.43 -16.21 12.15
CA GLN A 267 -0.32 -17.24 11.44
C GLN A 267 -1.68 -17.49 12.09
N GLU A 268 -1.73 -17.55 13.43
CA GLU A 268 -2.98 -17.76 14.15
C GLU A 268 -3.96 -16.59 13.92
N LEU A 269 -3.48 -15.34 14.00
CA LEU A 269 -4.29 -14.18 13.73
C LEU A 269 -4.75 -14.13 12.26
N ALA A 270 -3.85 -14.38 11.32
CA ALA A 270 -4.19 -14.44 9.90
C ALA A 270 -5.19 -15.56 9.59
N ARG A 271 -5.08 -16.72 10.27
CA ARG A 271 -6.05 -17.81 10.13
C ARG A 271 -7.45 -17.38 10.54
N LYS A 272 -7.59 -16.66 11.66
CA LYS A 272 -8.87 -16.09 12.10
C LYS A 272 -9.40 -15.04 11.11
N LEU A 273 -8.51 -14.16 10.63
CA LEU A 273 -8.87 -13.09 9.69
C LEU A 273 -9.38 -13.64 8.34
N TYR A 274 -8.74 -14.67 7.83
CA TYR A 274 -9.07 -15.25 6.52
C TYR A 274 -10.07 -16.41 6.61
N GLU A 275 -10.50 -16.81 7.82
CA GLU A 275 -11.45 -17.92 8.02
C GLU A 275 -12.65 -17.88 7.08
N PRO A 276 -13.36 -16.74 6.90
CA PRO A 276 -14.52 -16.70 5.99
C PRO A 276 -14.20 -17.11 4.55
N ALA A 277 -13.00 -16.78 4.07
CA ALA A 277 -12.58 -17.09 2.70
C ALA A 277 -12.29 -18.58 2.48
N PHE A 278 -11.93 -19.33 3.53
CA PHE A 278 -11.64 -20.75 3.46
C PHE A 278 -12.86 -21.63 3.76
N GLU A 279 -13.73 -21.17 4.63
CA GLU A 279 -14.96 -21.90 5.01
C GLU A 279 -16.14 -21.64 4.08
N GLY A 280 -16.01 -20.71 3.14
CA GLY A 280 -17.10 -20.29 2.25
C GLY A 280 -18.24 -19.60 2.99
N TYR A 281 -17.95 -19.06 4.14
CA TYR A 281 -18.91 -18.42 5.03
C TYR A 281 -19.38 -17.10 4.41
N ARG A 282 -20.65 -17.03 4.04
CA ARG A 282 -21.27 -15.83 3.44
C ARG A 282 -22.16 -15.07 4.41
N ASN A 283 -21.93 -15.19 5.71
CA ASN A 283 -22.66 -14.38 6.68
C ASN A 283 -22.08 -12.95 6.63
N HIS A 284 -22.96 -11.97 6.58
CA HIS A 284 -22.62 -10.56 6.67
C HIS A 284 -21.97 -10.27 8.03
N ALA A 285 -20.69 -10.53 8.13
CA ALA A 285 -19.92 -10.27 9.34
C ALA A 285 -18.87 -9.20 9.07
N LYS A 286 -18.57 -8.40 10.08
CA LYS A 286 -17.48 -7.42 10.05
C LYS A 286 -16.37 -7.81 11.00
N TRP A 287 -15.14 -7.72 10.52
CA TRP A 287 -13.98 -7.82 11.39
C TRP A 287 -13.91 -6.58 12.28
N ASN A 288 -13.89 -6.81 13.58
CA ASN A 288 -13.72 -5.75 14.56
C ASN A 288 -12.24 -5.70 15.01
N PRO A 289 -11.49 -4.63 14.67
CA PRO A 289 -10.07 -4.53 15.00
C PRO A 289 -9.81 -4.45 16.51
N GLY A 290 -10.74 -3.91 17.30
CA GLY A 290 -10.58 -3.80 18.75
C GLY A 290 -10.66 -5.15 19.47
N SER A 291 -11.51 -6.07 18.99
CA SER A 291 -11.65 -7.42 19.55
C SER A 291 -10.90 -8.49 18.74
N MET A 292 -10.41 -8.17 17.55
CA MET A 292 -9.79 -9.09 16.58
C MET A 292 -10.64 -10.33 16.32
N ARG A 293 -11.93 -10.10 16.03
CA ARG A 293 -12.93 -11.13 15.76
C ARG A 293 -13.91 -10.67 14.70
N TRP A 294 -14.49 -11.63 14.02
CA TRP A 294 -15.67 -11.43 13.20
C TRP A 294 -16.88 -11.23 14.10
N VAL A 295 -17.70 -10.23 13.79
CA VAL A 295 -18.94 -9.90 14.49
C VAL A 295 -20.07 -9.89 13.46
N GLU A 296 -21.11 -10.68 13.69
CA GLU A 296 -22.32 -10.69 12.85
C GLU A 296 -23.05 -9.34 12.97
N GLU A 297 -23.55 -8.82 11.86
CA GLU A 297 -24.39 -7.62 11.81
C GLU A 297 -25.86 -7.92 12.13
#